data_29115d524c80ab383bc96d2aa7769d0b
#
_entry.id   29115d524c80ab383bc96d2aa7769d0b
#
_cell.length_a   1.000
_cell.length_b   1.000
_cell.length_c   1.000
_cell.angle_alpha   90.00
_cell.angle_beta   90.00
_cell.angle_gamma   90.00
#
_symmetry.space_group_name_H-M   'P 1'
#
loop_
_entity.id
_entity.type
_entity.pdbx_description
1 polymer ?
#
loop_
_entity_poly.entity_id
_entity_poly.type
_entity_poly.pdbx_seq_one_letter_code
_entity_poly.pdbx_strand_id
1 'polypeptide(L)'
;VFWGESWTKGKKEGFRINIFEIKELRKTYGTGETKVQALNRINLTVERGEFVAVVGSSGSGKTTFLNMVGGLDVPTDGEIIVDQKKIQELSDDALTVFRRRKIGFIFQQYNLIQMLNVWENIILPLKLDGRKVDEKYILEIVRMLGIDKKLKCLPNQLSGGQQQRVAIARALATKPALILADEPTGNLDSRTSQDVLGLLKITGSTFNQTIIMFTHNEEIAQ
;
A
#
# COMPACT_ATOMS: atom_id res chain seq x y z
N VAL A 1 16.58 -6.06 -9.89
CA VAL A 1 15.17 -5.97 -9.52
C VAL A 1 14.42 -6.88 -10.47
N PHE A 2 13.92 -8.03 -9.99
CA PHE A 2 13.05 -8.91 -10.78
C PHE A 2 11.61 -8.39 -10.65
N TRP A 3 10.96 -8.16 -11.77
CA TRP A 3 9.55 -7.79 -11.84
C TRP A 3 8.70 -9.05 -11.78
N GLY A 4 7.94 -9.22 -10.70
CA GLY A 4 7.05 -10.34 -10.50
C GLY A 4 5.78 -10.24 -11.35
N GLU A 5 5.16 -11.38 -11.58
CA GLU A 5 3.97 -11.56 -12.42
C GLU A 5 2.75 -10.79 -11.89
N SER A 6 2.01 -10.16 -12.81
CA SER A 6 0.73 -9.55 -12.48
C SER A 6 -0.36 -10.63 -12.41
N TRP A 7 -1.00 -10.77 -11.25
CA TRP A 7 -2.13 -11.69 -11.08
C TRP A 7 -3.43 -11.05 -11.57
N THR A 8 -3.78 -11.29 -12.84
CA THR A 8 -5.10 -10.95 -13.36
C THR A 8 -5.91 -12.21 -13.59
N LYS A 9 -6.86 -12.51 -12.70
CA LYS A 9 -7.91 -13.49 -13.01
C LYS A 9 -8.98 -12.81 -13.89
N GLY A 10 -9.16 -13.34 -15.12
CA GLY A 10 -10.33 -13.11 -15.96
C GLY A 10 -10.44 -11.70 -16.52
N LYS A 11 -9.71 -11.43 -17.60
CA LYS A 11 -9.84 -10.20 -18.40
C LYS A 11 -11.24 -10.11 -19.00
N LYS A 12 -12.10 -9.21 -18.49
CA LYS A 12 -13.18 -8.65 -19.29
C LYS A 12 -12.55 -7.61 -20.20
N GLU A 13 -12.79 -7.71 -21.50
CA GLU A 13 -12.46 -6.64 -22.47
C GLU A 13 -13.23 -5.38 -22.07
N GLY A 14 -12.56 -4.44 -21.40
CA GLY A 14 -13.04 -3.14 -21.01
C GLY A 14 -11.90 -2.13 -21.12
N PHE A 15 -12.19 -0.87 -21.20
CA PHE A 15 -11.20 0.20 -21.23
C PHE A 15 -10.21 0.03 -20.07
N ARG A 16 -8.94 -0.26 -20.37
CA ARG A 16 -7.87 -0.39 -19.37
C ARG A 16 -7.46 1.01 -18.94
N ILE A 17 -7.68 1.32 -17.68
CA ILE A 17 -7.28 2.61 -17.11
C ILE A 17 -6.04 2.36 -16.27
N ASN A 18 -4.92 2.89 -16.70
CA ASN A 18 -3.71 2.92 -15.89
C ASN A 18 -3.97 3.81 -14.67
N ILE A 19 -3.89 3.23 -13.49
CA ILE A 19 -4.03 3.96 -12.23
C ILE A 19 -2.69 4.47 -11.72
N PHE A 20 -1.63 3.80 -12.15
CA PHE A 20 -0.27 4.08 -11.74
C PHE A 20 0.68 3.89 -12.92
N GLU A 21 1.57 4.87 -13.14
CA GLU A 21 2.55 4.84 -14.19
C GLU A 21 3.86 5.49 -13.73
N ILE A 22 4.96 4.82 -14.01
CA ILE A 22 6.32 5.32 -13.78
C ILE A 22 7.06 5.33 -15.10
N LYS A 23 7.76 6.44 -15.38
CA LYS A 23 8.59 6.62 -16.57
C LYS A 23 9.99 7.04 -16.17
N GLU A 24 10.99 6.23 -16.58
CA GLU A 24 12.43 6.52 -16.43
C GLU A 24 12.84 6.96 -15.02
N LEU A 25 12.16 6.44 -13.98
CA LEU A 25 12.36 6.84 -12.59
C LEU A 25 13.79 6.56 -12.13
N ARG A 26 14.44 7.58 -11.62
CA ARG A 26 15.76 7.52 -11.02
C ARG A 26 15.77 8.13 -9.64
N LYS A 27 16.52 7.51 -8.75
CA LYS A 27 16.83 8.08 -7.43
C LYS A 27 18.28 7.85 -7.10
N THR A 28 18.95 8.95 -6.80
CA THR A 28 20.34 8.96 -6.35
C THR A 28 20.43 9.73 -5.05
N TYR A 29 21.10 9.16 -4.07
CA TYR A 29 21.44 9.80 -2.80
C TYR A 29 22.92 10.16 -2.75
N GLY A 30 23.28 11.16 -1.96
CA GLY A 30 24.65 11.62 -1.77
C GLY A 30 25.21 12.39 -2.97
N THR A 31 26.47 12.85 -2.82
CA THR A 31 27.22 13.59 -3.83
C THR A 31 28.66 13.09 -3.89
N GLY A 32 29.34 13.28 -5.01
CA GLY A 32 30.74 12.87 -5.18
C GLY A 32 30.95 11.37 -4.96
N GLU A 33 31.92 11.00 -4.12
CA GLU A 33 32.27 9.60 -3.84
C GLU A 33 31.22 8.84 -3.01
N THR A 34 30.32 9.54 -2.31
CA THR A 34 29.23 8.92 -1.52
C THR A 34 27.95 8.70 -2.33
N LYS A 35 28.02 8.90 -3.65
CA LYS A 35 26.86 8.76 -4.54
C LYS A 35 26.37 7.33 -4.61
N VAL A 36 25.12 7.10 -4.23
CA VAL A 36 24.44 5.79 -4.32
C VAL A 36 23.23 5.92 -5.24
N GLN A 37 23.24 5.19 -6.33
CA GLN A 37 22.10 5.09 -7.24
C GLN A 37 21.14 4.01 -6.75
N ALA A 38 20.08 4.41 -6.03
CA ALA A 38 19.11 3.50 -5.45
C ALA A 38 18.08 3.00 -6.49
N LEU A 39 17.68 3.84 -7.44
CA LEU A 39 16.80 3.48 -8.55
C LEU A 39 17.41 3.93 -9.87
N ASN A 40 17.32 3.08 -10.90
CA ASN A 40 17.91 3.35 -12.22
C ASN A 40 16.92 3.04 -13.34
N ARG A 41 16.34 4.08 -13.92
CA ARG A 41 15.42 4.01 -15.08
C ARG A 41 14.29 2.98 -14.92
N ILE A 42 13.58 3.05 -13.81
CA ILE A 42 12.46 2.17 -13.59
C ILE A 42 11.27 2.61 -14.43
N ASN A 43 10.67 1.66 -15.14
CA ASN A 43 9.43 1.84 -15.88
C ASN A 43 8.43 0.81 -15.39
N LEU A 44 7.22 1.24 -15.00
CA LEU A 44 6.16 0.38 -14.52
C LEU A 44 4.81 1.00 -14.82
N THR A 45 3.86 0.18 -15.25
CA THR A 45 2.46 0.56 -15.43
C THR A 45 1.59 -0.46 -14.73
N VAL A 46 0.61 0.02 -13.95
CA VAL A 46 -0.34 -0.82 -13.21
C VAL A 46 -1.76 -0.38 -13.55
N GLU A 47 -2.59 -1.34 -13.96
CA GLU A 47 -4.00 -1.11 -14.27
C GLU A 47 -4.84 -1.04 -12.97
N ARG A 48 -5.98 -0.38 -13.02
CA ARG A 48 -6.90 -0.30 -11.89
C ARG A 48 -7.37 -1.71 -11.47
N GLY A 49 -7.29 -1.99 -10.18
CA GLY A 49 -7.69 -3.29 -9.59
C GLY A 49 -6.65 -4.39 -9.70
N GLU A 50 -5.44 -4.10 -10.23
CA GLU A 50 -4.35 -5.09 -10.24
C GLU A 50 -3.72 -5.25 -8.86
N PHE A 51 -3.25 -6.48 -8.61
CA PHE A 51 -2.38 -6.81 -7.49
C PHE A 51 -0.99 -7.13 -8.05
N VAL A 52 -0.01 -6.28 -7.74
CA VAL A 52 1.37 -6.39 -8.22
C VAL A 52 2.31 -6.67 -7.05
N ALA A 53 3.15 -7.69 -7.16
CA ALA A 53 4.23 -7.95 -6.20
C ALA A 53 5.58 -7.47 -6.77
N VAL A 54 6.27 -6.63 -6.01
CA VAL A 54 7.65 -6.20 -6.28
C VAL A 54 8.58 -7.00 -5.39
N VAL A 55 9.33 -7.91 -5.99
CA VAL A 55 10.21 -8.82 -5.27
C VAL A 55 11.66 -8.40 -5.43
N GLY A 56 12.45 -8.55 -4.36
CA GLY A 56 13.88 -8.26 -4.40
C GLY A 56 14.54 -8.47 -3.04
N SER A 57 15.84 -8.73 -3.04
CA SER A 57 16.65 -8.87 -1.83
C SER A 57 16.69 -7.61 -0.99
N SER A 58 17.15 -7.72 0.26
CA SER A 58 17.43 -6.53 1.11
C SER A 58 18.43 -5.62 0.39
N GLY A 59 18.21 -4.29 0.46
CA GLY A 59 19.06 -3.31 -0.21
C GLY A 59 18.82 -3.14 -1.72
N SER A 60 17.87 -3.86 -2.34
CA SER A 60 17.58 -3.74 -3.78
C SER A 60 16.81 -2.46 -4.19
N GLY A 61 16.55 -1.55 -3.25
CA GLY A 61 15.86 -0.28 -3.52
C GLY A 61 14.34 -0.31 -3.30
N LYS A 62 13.74 -1.40 -2.77
CA LYS A 62 12.28 -1.52 -2.55
C LYS A 62 11.72 -0.38 -1.71
N THR A 63 12.33 -0.10 -0.56
CA THR A 63 11.89 1.00 0.33
C THR A 63 12.04 2.37 -0.37
N THR A 64 13.12 2.58 -1.12
CA THR A 64 13.28 3.80 -1.94
C THR A 64 12.15 3.89 -2.96
N PHE A 65 11.85 2.81 -3.66
CA PHE A 65 10.79 2.77 -4.65
C PHE A 65 9.42 3.03 -4.01
N LEU A 66 9.11 2.39 -2.87
CA LEU A 66 7.90 2.66 -2.10
C LEU A 66 7.79 4.13 -1.70
N ASN A 67 8.88 4.73 -1.22
CA ASN A 67 8.90 6.14 -0.81
C ASN A 67 8.64 7.08 -2.01
N MET A 68 9.20 6.77 -3.19
CA MET A 68 8.93 7.54 -4.41
C MET A 68 7.44 7.44 -4.79
N VAL A 69 6.91 6.21 -4.90
CA VAL A 69 5.52 5.95 -5.29
C VAL A 69 4.54 6.52 -4.25
N GLY A 70 4.90 6.44 -2.99
CA GLY A 70 4.13 6.99 -1.88
C GLY A 70 4.18 8.51 -1.75
N GLY A 71 5.02 9.20 -2.55
CA GLY A 71 5.24 10.63 -2.43
C GLY A 71 5.84 11.03 -1.07
N LEU A 72 6.64 10.14 -0.47
CA LEU A 72 7.36 10.37 0.79
C LEU A 72 8.77 10.94 0.55
N ASP A 73 9.26 10.81 -0.68
CA ASP A 73 10.53 11.38 -1.14
C ASP A 73 10.37 11.81 -2.60
N VAL A 74 11.30 12.65 -3.10
CA VAL A 74 11.26 13.23 -4.45
C VAL A 74 12.23 12.48 -5.35
N PRO A 75 11.84 12.08 -6.58
CA PRO A 75 12.75 11.46 -7.54
C PRO A 75 13.86 12.44 -7.96
N THR A 76 15.03 11.88 -8.34
CA THR A 76 16.10 12.67 -8.94
C THR A 76 15.76 12.99 -10.40
N ASP A 77 15.08 12.07 -11.09
CA ASP A 77 14.66 12.20 -12.50
C ASP A 77 13.52 11.22 -12.79
N GLY A 78 12.76 11.45 -13.86
CA GLY A 78 11.64 10.63 -14.28
C GLY A 78 10.30 11.10 -13.73
N GLU A 79 9.25 10.38 -14.08
CA GLU A 79 7.87 10.75 -13.75
C GLU A 79 7.16 9.65 -12.97
N ILE A 80 6.31 10.08 -12.00
CA ILE A 80 5.40 9.23 -11.26
C ILE A 80 3.99 9.79 -11.42
N ILE A 81 3.10 9.01 -11.98
CA ILE A 81 1.71 9.37 -12.23
C ILE A 81 0.82 8.42 -11.43
N VAL A 82 -0.02 8.97 -10.55
CA VAL A 82 -1.01 8.22 -9.77
C VAL A 82 -2.37 8.86 -9.96
N ASP A 83 -3.37 8.06 -10.33
CA ASP A 83 -4.73 8.53 -10.61
C ASP A 83 -4.73 9.77 -11.54
N GLN A 84 -3.96 9.67 -12.63
CA GLN A 84 -3.77 10.69 -13.67
C GLN A 84 -3.06 11.99 -13.23
N LYS A 85 -2.44 12.00 -12.03
CA LYS A 85 -1.71 13.17 -11.52
C LYS A 85 -0.22 12.87 -11.40
N LYS A 86 0.61 13.76 -11.94
CA LYS A 86 2.07 13.75 -11.70
C LYS A 86 2.33 14.22 -10.28
N ILE A 87 2.77 13.31 -9.40
CA ILE A 87 2.87 13.63 -7.97
C ILE A 87 4.02 14.59 -7.66
N GLN A 88 5.07 14.61 -8.46
CA GLN A 88 6.21 15.53 -8.31
C GLN A 88 5.90 16.98 -8.67
N GLU A 89 4.78 17.25 -9.37
CA GLU A 89 4.33 18.60 -9.70
C GLU A 89 3.42 19.22 -8.62
N LEU A 90 3.07 18.43 -7.59
CA LEU A 90 2.23 18.90 -6.50
C LEU A 90 3.07 19.69 -5.49
N SER A 91 2.50 20.79 -4.96
CA SER A 91 3.08 21.44 -3.78
C SER A 91 3.04 20.53 -2.56
N ASP A 92 3.85 20.79 -1.53
CA ASP A 92 3.93 19.97 -0.32
C ASP A 92 2.56 19.79 0.35
N ASP A 93 1.75 20.84 0.42
CA ASP A 93 0.39 20.77 0.95
C ASP A 93 -0.52 19.90 0.09
N ALA A 94 -0.48 20.11 -1.23
CA ALA A 94 -1.26 19.33 -2.19
C ALA A 94 -0.84 17.85 -2.17
N LEU A 95 0.45 17.55 -2.07
CA LEU A 95 0.99 16.20 -1.97
C LEU A 95 0.56 15.53 -0.65
N THR A 96 0.54 16.27 0.45
CA THR A 96 0.06 15.77 1.76
C THR A 96 -1.42 15.40 1.71
N VAL A 97 -2.26 16.25 1.11
CA VAL A 97 -3.68 15.95 0.88
C VAL A 97 -3.85 14.77 -0.08
N PHE A 98 -3.05 14.72 -1.15
CA PHE A 98 -3.07 13.65 -2.13
C PHE A 98 -2.75 12.30 -1.48
N ARG A 99 -1.66 12.20 -0.71
CA ARG A 99 -1.28 10.97 0.03
C ARG A 99 -2.43 10.48 0.90
N ARG A 100 -2.99 11.35 1.72
CA ARG A 100 -4.08 11.02 2.66
C ARG A 100 -5.31 10.46 1.96
N ARG A 101 -5.61 10.95 0.75
CA ARG A 101 -6.85 10.60 0.02
C ARG A 101 -6.67 9.50 -1.00
N LYS A 102 -5.48 9.39 -1.59
CA LYS A 102 -5.26 8.55 -2.77
C LYS A 102 -4.35 7.36 -2.51
N ILE A 103 -3.58 7.36 -1.42
CA ILE A 103 -2.63 6.30 -1.10
C ILE A 103 -2.96 5.69 0.26
N GLY A 104 -3.17 4.37 0.28
CA GLY A 104 -3.25 3.58 1.50
C GLY A 104 -1.89 2.93 1.78
N PHE A 105 -1.44 2.97 3.03
CA PHE A 105 -0.20 2.31 3.43
C PHE A 105 -0.47 1.14 4.37
N ILE A 106 0.19 0.02 4.11
CA ILE A 106 0.24 -1.17 4.98
C ILE A 106 1.72 -1.44 5.25
N PHE A 107 2.14 -1.35 6.50
CA PHE A 107 3.54 -1.52 6.90
C PHE A 107 3.75 -2.84 7.65
N GLN A 108 4.98 -3.33 7.64
CA GLN A 108 5.42 -4.50 8.38
C GLN A 108 5.15 -4.37 9.90
N GLN A 109 5.34 -3.18 10.47
CA GLN A 109 5.14 -2.91 11.90
C GLN A 109 3.72 -2.43 12.25
N TYR A 110 2.74 -2.67 11.39
CA TYR A 110 1.33 -2.30 11.54
C TYR A 110 1.07 -0.78 11.74
N ASN A 111 1.92 -0.07 12.45
CA ASN A 111 1.85 1.36 12.77
C ASN A 111 0.47 1.79 13.30
N LEU A 112 -0.07 0.99 14.24
CA LEU A 112 -1.31 1.33 14.95
C LEU A 112 -1.01 2.27 16.11
N ILE A 113 -1.90 3.23 16.34
CA ILE A 113 -1.82 4.13 17.47
C ILE A 113 -2.31 3.38 18.70
N GLN A 114 -1.41 3.15 19.67
CA GLN A 114 -1.63 2.28 20.81
C GLN A 114 -2.74 2.77 21.76
N MET A 115 -2.99 4.08 21.80
CA MET A 115 -4.01 4.71 22.63
C MET A 115 -5.42 4.69 22.00
N LEU A 116 -5.52 4.32 20.74
CA LEU A 116 -6.77 4.24 19.99
C LEU A 116 -7.22 2.79 19.87
N ASN A 117 -8.51 2.55 20.02
CA ASN A 117 -9.08 1.23 19.75
C ASN A 117 -9.06 0.89 18.25
N VAL A 118 -9.48 -0.33 17.89
CA VAL A 118 -9.49 -0.81 16.51
C VAL A 118 -10.33 0.09 15.60
N TRP A 119 -11.56 0.44 16.01
CA TRP A 119 -12.43 1.31 15.23
C TRP A 119 -11.79 2.68 14.98
N GLU A 120 -11.27 3.29 16.03
CA GLU A 120 -10.61 4.60 15.94
C GLU A 120 -9.38 4.58 15.05
N ASN A 121 -8.53 3.53 15.14
CA ASN A 121 -7.40 3.34 14.22
C ASN A 121 -7.85 3.26 12.76
N ILE A 122 -8.92 2.52 12.47
CA ILE A 122 -9.42 2.35 11.09
C ILE A 122 -9.93 3.66 10.51
N ILE A 123 -10.72 4.44 11.28
CA ILE A 123 -11.33 5.67 10.77
C ILE A 123 -10.43 6.91 10.90
N LEU A 124 -9.27 6.80 11.54
CA LEU A 124 -8.37 7.91 11.79
C LEU A 124 -8.04 8.74 10.53
N PRO A 125 -7.65 8.13 9.38
CA PRO A 125 -7.34 8.91 8.18
C PRO A 125 -8.53 9.75 7.69
N LEU A 126 -9.75 9.24 7.84
CA LEU A 126 -10.97 9.96 7.47
C LEU A 126 -11.22 11.13 8.41
N LYS A 127 -11.02 10.94 9.71
CA LYS A 127 -11.16 12.00 10.73
C LYS A 127 -10.16 13.12 10.52
N LEU A 128 -8.89 12.79 10.24
CA LEU A 128 -7.84 13.76 9.92
C LEU A 128 -8.11 14.55 8.63
N ASP A 129 -8.88 13.98 7.70
CA ASP A 129 -9.29 14.65 6.46
C ASP A 129 -10.64 15.38 6.57
N GLY A 130 -11.28 15.36 7.75
CA GLY A 130 -12.61 15.98 7.98
C GLY A 130 -13.75 15.29 7.21
N ARG A 131 -13.53 14.05 6.72
CA ARG A 131 -14.52 13.30 5.95
C ARG A 131 -15.51 12.57 6.86
N LYS A 132 -16.75 12.45 6.36
CA LYS A 132 -17.74 11.57 7.00
C LYS A 132 -17.31 10.11 6.88
N VAL A 133 -17.53 9.36 7.95
CA VAL A 133 -17.28 7.91 7.99
C VAL A 133 -18.47 7.20 7.34
N ASP A 134 -18.19 6.41 6.30
CA ASP A 134 -19.15 5.48 5.72
C ASP A 134 -19.14 4.19 6.58
N GLU A 135 -19.90 4.21 7.68
CA GLU A 135 -19.91 3.11 8.66
C GLU A 135 -20.29 1.77 8.02
N LYS A 136 -21.22 1.77 7.06
CA LYS A 136 -21.64 0.55 6.36
C LYS A 136 -20.46 -0.08 5.62
N TYR A 137 -19.71 0.72 4.89
CA TYR A 137 -18.52 0.29 4.16
C TYR A 137 -17.42 -0.21 5.12
N ILE A 138 -17.15 0.52 6.20
CA ILE A 138 -16.15 0.09 7.19
C ILE A 138 -16.55 -1.23 7.85
N LEU A 139 -17.83 -1.40 8.22
CA LEU A 139 -18.33 -2.62 8.81
C LEU A 139 -18.25 -3.82 7.85
N GLU A 140 -18.42 -3.60 6.55
CA GLU A 140 -18.21 -4.64 5.54
C GLU A 140 -16.73 -5.08 5.51
N ILE A 141 -15.78 -4.13 5.45
CA ILE A 141 -14.34 -4.42 5.51
C ILE A 141 -13.98 -5.22 6.76
N VAL A 142 -14.38 -4.78 7.94
CA VAL A 142 -13.98 -5.43 9.20
C VAL A 142 -14.57 -6.82 9.34
N ARG A 143 -15.77 -7.08 8.80
CA ARG A 143 -16.37 -8.43 8.74
C ARG A 143 -15.57 -9.34 7.82
N MET A 144 -15.20 -8.87 6.61
CA MET A 144 -14.38 -9.64 5.68
C MET A 144 -13.00 -9.98 6.28
N LEU A 145 -12.44 -9.07 7.06
CA LEU A 145 -11.15 -9.26 7.74
C LEU A 145 -11.27 -10.05 9.06
N GLY A 146 -12.48 -10.40 9.50
CA GLY A 146 -12.73 -11.19 10.72
C GLY A 146 -12.33 -10.47 12.01
N ILE A 147 -12.45 -9.14 12.05
CA ILE A 147 -12.12 -8.30 13.21
C ILE A 147 -13.31 -7.51 13.76
N ASP A 148 -14.53 -7.82 13.31
CA ASP A 148 -15.78 -7.16 13.71
C ASP A 148 -16.02 -7.21 15.21
N LYS A 149 -15.66 -8.32 15.88
CA LYS A 149 -15.78 -8.51 17.33
C LYS A 149 -14.70 -7.80 18.15
N LYS A 150 -13.73 -7.18 17.48
CA LYS A 150 -12.56 -6.56 18.13
C LYS A 150 -12.54 -5.03 18.06
N LEU A 151 -13.60 -4.40 17.56
CA LEU A 151 -13.65 -2.95 17.29
C LEU A 151 -13.32 -2.06 18.51
N LYS A 152 -13.62 -2.53 19.71
CA LYS A 152 -13.37 -1.82 20.98
C LYS A 152 -12.04 -2.20 21.64
N CYS A 153 -11.31 -3.19 21.12
CA CYS A 153 -10.02 -3.61 21.66
C CYS A 153 -8.92 -2.58 21.34
N LEU A 154 -7.94 -2.46 22.22
CA LEU A 154 -6.69 -1.74 21.97
C LEU A 154 -5.70 -2.63 21.19
N PRO A 155 -4.73 -2.06 20.46
CA PRO A 155 -3.75 -2.83 19.70
C PRO A 155 -2.98 -3.88 20.51
N ASN A 156 -2.62 -3.59 21.75
CA ASN A 156 -1.93 -4.52 22.65
C ASN A 156 -2.78 -5.74 23.08
N GLN A 157 -4.08 -5.74 22.82
CA GLN A 157 -5.00 -6.85 23.08
C GLN A 157 -5.20 -7.74 21.84
N LEU A 158 -4.46 -7.48 20.76
CA LEU A 158 -4.59 -8.17 19.48
C LEU A 158 -3.33 -8.98 19.17
N SER A 159 -3.50 -10.15 18.53
CA SER A 159 -2.37 -10.85 17.92
C SER A 159 -1.77 -10.06 16.76
N GLY A 160 -0.52 -10.35 16.35
CA GLY A 160 0.12 -9.70 15.21
C GLY A 160 -0.72 -9.74 13.93
N GLY A 161 -1.27 -10.92 13.61
CA GLY A 161 -2.16 -11.07 12.45
C GLY A 161 -3.45 -10.24 12.56
N GLN A 162 -4.01 -10.09 13.77
CA GLN A 162 -5.16 -9.21 13.99
C GLN A 162 -4.77 -7.73 13.83
N GLN A 163 -3.61 -7.31 14.35
CA GLN A 163 -3.11 -5.96 14.17
C GLN A 163 -2.89 -5.64 12.68
N GLN A 164 -2.35 -6.59 11.91
CA GLN A 164 -2.18 -6.42 10.47
C GLN A 164 -3.52 -6.30 9.73
N ARG A 165 -4.52 -7.07 10.11
CA ARG A 165 -5.88 -6.93 9.56
C ARG A 165 -6.49 -5.55 9.87
N VAL A 166 -6.20 -4.96 11.03
CA VAL A 166 -6.59 -3.58 11.35
C VAL A 166 -5.87 -2.58 10.45
N ALA A 167 -4.56 -2.77 10.21
CA ALA A 167 -3.79 -1.92 9.29
C ALA A 167 -4.33 -1.99 7.85
N ILE A 168 -4.73 -3.18 7.38
CA ILE A 168 -5.40 -3.38 6.09
C ILE A 168 -6.74 -2.64 6.05
N ALA A 169 -7.57 -2.79 7.09
CA ALA A 169 -8.85 -2.08 7.19
C ALA A 169 -8.68 -0.56 7.14
N ARG A 170 -7.67 -0.04 7.86
CA ARG A 170 -7.33 1.39 7.86
C ARG A 170 -6.92 1.89 6.47
N ALA A 171 -6.10 1.11 5.76
CA ALA A 171 -5.69 1.46 4.40
C ALA A 171 -6.88 1.50 3.43
N LEU A 172 -7.81 0.56 3.54
CA LEU A 172 -9.03 0.48 2.71
C LEU A 172 -10.06 1.57 3.04
N ALA A 173 -10.09 2.05 4.29
CA ALA A 173 -11.12 2.96 4.81
C ALA A 173 -11.27 4.25 3.99
N THR A 174 -10.18 4.77 3.45
CA THR A 174 -10.18 6.01 2.64
C THR A 174 -10.66 5.81 1.20
N LYS A 175 -10.87 4.57 0.76
CA LYS A 175 -11.11 4.19 -0.64
C LYS A 175 -10.01 4.75 -1.55
N PRO A 176 -8.73 4.40 -1.29
CA PRO A 176 -7.60 5.00 -2.00
C PRO A 176 -7.56 4.56 -3.47
N ALA A 177 -6.84 5.29 -4.30
CA ALA A 177 -6.56 4.87 -5.67
C ALA A 177 -5.53 3.72 -5.73
N LEU A 178 -4.58 3.73 -4.77
CA LEU A 178 -3.47 2.80 -4.70
C LEU A 178 -3.18 2.41 -3.25
N ILE A 179 -2.96 1.12 -2.99
CA ILE A 179 -2.46 0.61 -1.72
C ILE A 179 -1.01 0.16 -1.90
N LEU A 180 -0.13 0.66 -1.03
CA LEU A 180 1.27 0.26 -0.95
C LEU A 180 1.46 -0.59 0.30
N ALA A 181 1.87 -1.84 0.13
CA ALA A 181 2.09 -2.79 1.21
C ALA A 181 3.58 -3.12 1.31
N ASP A 182 4.24 -2.66 2.38
CA ASP A 182 5.66 -2.90 2.64
C ASP A 182 5.82 -4.07 3.59
N GLU A 183 6.31 -5.21 3.07
CA GLU A 183 6.52 -6.46 3.82
C GLU A 183 5.32 -6.81 4.74
N PRO A 184 4.07 -6.84 4.23
CA PRO A 184 2.88 -6.86 5.07
C PRO A 184 2.76 -8.10 5.96
N THR A 185 3.61 -9.09 5.80
CA THR A 185 3.64 -10.33 6.57
C THR A 185 4.98 -10.61 7.22
N GLY A 186 5.94 -9.70 7.13
CA GLY A 186 7.32 -9.92 7.59
C GLY A 186 7.46 -10.17 9.10
N ASN A 187 6.47 -9.83 9.92
CA ASN A 187 6.46 -10.05 11.38
C ASN A 187 5.49 -11.19 11.81
N LEU A 188 5.01 -11.99 10.86
CA LEU A 188 4.03 -13.04 11.10
C LEU A 188 4.63 -14.43 10.86
N ASP A 189 4.12 -15.44 11.53
CA ASP A 189 4.41 -16.83 11.19
C ASP A 189 3.82 -17.22 9.82
N SER A 190 4.31 -18.31 9.23
CA SER A 190 3.97 -18.70 7.87
C SER A 190 2.47 -18.91 7.64
N ARG A 191 1.76 -19.52 8.61
CA ARG A 191 0.32 -19.76 8.51
C ARG A 191 -0.48 -18.44 8.56
N THR A 192 -0.18 -17.61 9.54
CA THR A 192 -0.81 -16.30 9.68
C THR A 192 -0.50 -15.40 8.47
N SER A 193 0.69 -15.51 7.90
CA SER A 193 1.09 -14.80 6.67
C SER A 193 0.21 -15.17 5.49
N GLN A 194 -0.03 -16.46 5.25
CA GLN A 194 -0.91 -16.95 4.18
C GLN A 194 -2.36 -16.44 4.38
N ASP A 195 -2.88 -16.52 5.61
CA ASP A 195 -4.21 -16.03 5.93
C ASP A 195 -4.35 -14.52 5.67
N VAL A 196 -3.40 -13.71 6.10
CA VAL A 196 -3.41 -12.25 5.92
C VAL A 196 -3.29 -11.88 4.44
N LEU A 197 -2.43 -12.55 3.69
CA LEU A 197 -2.30 -12.32 2.24
C LEU A 197 -3.56 -12.74 1.48
N GLY A 198 -4.14 -13.88 1.83
CA GLY A 198 -5.42 -14.31 1.26
C GLY A 198 -6.52 -13.26 1.47
N LEU A 199 -6.61 -12.71 2.70
CA LEU A 199 -7.55 -11.64 3.00
C LEU A 199 -7.24 -10.35 2.24
N LEU A 200 -5.96 -9.97 2.09
CA LEU A 200 -5.56 -8.80 1.32
C LEU A 200 -5.93 -8.96 -0.17
N LYS A 201 -5.69 -10.13 -0.76
CA LYS A 201 -6.08 -10.45 -2.15
C LYS A 201 -7.61 -10.41 -2.33
N ILE A 202 -8.37 -11.02 -1.40
CA ILE A 202 -9.83 -11.06 -1.46
C ILE A 202 -10.41 -9.65 -1.31
N THR A 203 -10.00 -8.90 -0.30
CA THR A 203 -10.49 -7.54 -0.08
C THR A 203 -10.10 -6.60 -1.22
N GLY A 204 -8.88 -6.72 -1.74
CA GLY A 204 -8.42 -5.98 -2.92
C GLY A 204 -9.35 -6.22 -4.12
N SER A 205 -9.64 -7.47 -4.44
CA SER A 205 -10.53 -7.80 -5.57
C SER A 205 -11.99 -7.40 -5.33
N THR A 206 -12.52 -7.57 -4.11
CA THR A 206 -13.92 -7.22 -3.78
C THR A 206 -14.15 -5.71 -3.86
N PHE A 207 -13.21 -4.91 -3.40
CA PHE A 207 -13.31 -3.45 -3.41
C PHE A 207 -12.65 -2.80 -4.63
N ASN A 208 -12.22 -3.61 -5.62
CA ASN A 208 -11.53 -3.16 -6.85
C ASN A 208 -10.34 -2.22 -6.55
N GLN A 209 -9.53 -2.59 -5.54
CA GLN A 209 -8.36 -1.83 -5.11
C GLN A 209 -7.11 -2.26 -5.89
N THR A 210 -6.34 -1.29 -6.32
CA THR A 210 -5.00 -1.54 -6.88
C THR A 210 -4.01 -1.67 -5.72
N ILE A 211 -3.22 -2.72 -5.71
CA ILE A 211 -2.27 -3.01 -4.63
C ILE A 211 -0.89 -3.26 -5.22
N ILE A 212 0.10 -2.55 -4.71
CA ILE A 212 1.52 -2.85 -4.94
C ILE A 212 2.12 -3.33 -3.63
N MET A 213 2.53 -4.60 -3.60
CA MET A 213 3.16 -5.22 -2.44
C MET A 213 4.66 -5.36 -2.66
N PHE A 214 5.43 -4.96 -1.68
CA PHE A 214 6.88 -5.12 -1.65
C PHE A 214 7.23 -6.28 -0.71
N THR A 215 8.04 -7.22 -1.18
CA THR A 215 8.46 -8.36 -0.36
C THR A 215 9.83 -8.87 -0.78
N HIS A 216 10.53 -9.53 0.12
CA HIS A 216 11.73 -10.30 -0.18
C HIS A 216 11.45 -11.80 -0.35
N ASN A 217 10.23 -12.25 -0.05
CA ASN A 217 9.83 -13.65 -0.16
C ASN A 217 9.16 -13.92 -1.52
N GLU A 218 9.86 -14.70 -2.37
CA GLU A 218 9.39 -15.07 -3.70
C GLU A 218 8.17 -16.01 -3.66
N GLU A 219 8.05 -16.88 -2.65
CA GLU A 219 6.91 -17.78 -2.49
C GLU A 219 5.60 -17.03 -2.22
N ILE A 220 5.68 -15.88 -1.56
CA ILE A 220 4.54 -15.00 -1.27
C ILE A 220 4.08 -14.25 -2.53
N ALA A 221 4.97 -14.08 -3.49
CA ALA A 221 4.70 -13.39 -4.74
C ALA A 221 4.06 -14.28 -5.81
N GLN A 222 4.00 -15.60 -5.57
CA GLN A 222 3.29 -16.58 -6.41
C GLN A 222 1.85 -16.76 -5.92
#